data_2bed9a7fcd93e893cc80d6cf68599494
#
_entry.id   2bed9a7fcd93e893cc80d6cf68599494
#
_cell.length_a   1.000
_cell.length_b   1.000
_cell.length_c   1.000
_cell.angle_alpha   90.00
_cell.angle_beta   90.00
_cell.angle_gamma   90.00
#
_symmetry.space_group_name_H-M   'P 1'
#
loop_
_entity.id
_entity.type
_entity.pdbx_description
1 polymer ?
#
loop_
_entity_poly.entity_id
_entity_poly.type
_entity_poly.pdbx_seq_one_letter_code
_entity_poly.pdbx_strand_id
1 'polypeptide(L)'
;MKQLLIGVSMLMMLPFIACEDNKADETENTINIIEITTDNVNDGDYYFNFAEGAKNSTTWHLSYKNLDAGGGNYMPSFQIANTVMLNVNESSKFEDITEIPNTSSFVPSNGKLGYMGEHEVLTYDMQIHQISVSDINYIIYDTVSHKVFKIHFDEYSSGVVIFRYAELTSE
;
A
#
# COMPACT_ATOMS: atom_id res chain seq x y z
N MET A 1 7.63 -39.06 -83.65
CA MET A 1 8.62 -39.29 -82.62
C MET A 1 8.83 -37.95 -81.89
N LYS A 2 8.28 -37.81 -80.74
CA LYS A 2 8.36 -36.61 -79.96
C LYS A 2 9.19 -36.90 -78.68
N GLN A 3 10.29 -36.23 -78.57
CA GLN A 3 11.16 -36.34 -77.34
C GLN A 3 10.55 -35.43 -76.22
N LEU A 4 10.40 -36.02 -75.06
CA LEU A 4 9.91 -35.38 -73.89
C LEU A 4 11.11 -34.94 -73.00
N LEU A 5 11.33 -33.66 -72.88
CA LEU A 5 12.35 -33.07 -71.98
C LEU A 5 11.79 -32.98 -70.59
N ILE A 6 12.37 -33.69 -69.62
CA ILE A 6 12.04 -33.61 -68.19
C ILE A 6 13.03 -32.61 -67.59
N GLY A 7 12.46 -31.44 -67.18
CA GLY A 7 13.19 -30.42 -66.40
C GLY A 7 13.20 -30.80 -64.97
N VAL A 8 14.39 -31.03 -64.38
CA VAL A 8 14.54 -31.17 -62.91
C VAL A 8 14.69 -29.83 -62.32
N SER A 9 13.67 -29.41 -61.53
CA SER A 9 13.70 -28.20 -60.74
C SER A 9 14.34 -28.52 -59.40
N MET A 10 15.56 -27.99 -59.17
CA MET A 10 16.31 -28.11 -57.93
C MET A 10 15.81 -27.02 -56.96
N LEU A 11 14.97 -27.41 -55.99
CA LEU A 11 14.45 -26.52 -54.94
C LEU A 11 15.53 -26.35 -53.85
N MET A 12 16.21 -25.19 -53.82
CA MET A 12 17.10 -24.81 -52.74
C MET A 12 16.29 -24.50 -51.48
N MET A 13 16.35 -25.37 -50.48
CA MET A 13 15.89 -25.06 -49.11
C MET A 13 16.97 -24.21 -48.42
N LEU A 14 16.63 -22.94 -48.15
CA LEU A 14 17.38 -22.09 -47.23
C LEU A 14 16.94 -22.46 -45.81
N PRO A 15 17.87 -22.73 -44.86
CA PRO A 15 17.51 -22.88 -43.46
C PRO A 15 17.22 -21.49 -42.90
N PHE A 16 15.98 -21.23 -42.52
CA PHE A 16 15.64 -20.12 -41.63
C PHE A 16 16.22 -20.43 -40.25
N ILE A 17 17.29 -19.73 -39.89
CA ILE A 17 17.74 -19.65 -38.50
C ILE A 17 16.71 -18.75 -37.80
N ALA A 18 15.77 -19.36 -37.12
CA ALA A 18 14.92 -18.64 -36.14
C ALA A 18 15.84 -18.26 -34.96
N CYS A 19 16.17 -16.98 -34.86
CA CYS A 19 16.61 -16.44 -33.59
C CYS A 19 15.40 -16.56 -32.64
N GLU A 20 15.43 -17.49 -31.70
CA GLU A 20 14.61 -17.42 -30.49
C GLU A 20 15.12 -16.22 -29.70
N ASP A 21 14.40 -15.10 -29.80
CA ASP A 21 14.45 -14.05 -28.79
C ASP A 21 13.99 -14.69 -27.48
N ASN A 22 14.94 -15.08 -26.66
CA ASN A 22 14.73 -15.29 -25.23
C ASN A 22 14.35 -13.92 -24.64
N LYS A 23 13.08 -13.51 -24.77
CA LYS A 23 12.47 -12.59 -23.83
C LYS A 23 12.54 -13.29 -22.48
N ALA A 24 13.51 -12.87 -21.65
CA ALA A 24 13.41 -13.10 -20.24
C ALA A 24 12.03 -12.58 -19.85
N ASP A 25 11.22 -13.47 -19.31
CA ASP A 25 9.94 -13.14 -18.69
C ASP A 25 10.31 -12.27 -17.47
N GLU A 26 10.34 -10.94 -17.66
CA GLU A 26 10.38 -10.01 -16.56
C GLU A 26 9.06 -10.25 -15.83
N THR A 27 9.10 -11.06 -14.78
CA THR A 27 8.03 -11.16 -13.80
C THR A 27 7.91 -9.77 -13.20
N GLU A 28 7.02 -8.93 -13.77
CA GLU A 28 6.59 -7.70 -13.11
C GLU A 28 6.15 -8.09 -11.71
N ASN A 29 6.94 -7.69 -10.73
CA ASN A 29 6.61 -7.88 -9.32
C ASN A 29 5.44 -6.94 -8.99
N THR A 30 4.24 -7.36 -9.38
CA THR A 30 3.01 -6.59 -9.19
C THR A 30 2.69 -6.58 -7.70
N ILE A 31 2.96 -5.45 -7.04
CA ILE A 31 2.59 -5.23 -5.64
C ILE A 31 1.06 -5.33 -5.52
N ASN A 32 0.60 -6.27 -4.70
CA ASN A 32 -0.84 -6.48 -4.47
C ASN A 32 -1.39 -5.40 -3.53
N ILE A 33 -2.13 -4.44 -4.09
CA ILE A 33 -2.78 -3.36 -3.35
C ILE A 33 -4.16 -3.85 -2.89
N ILE A 34 -4.43 -3.70 -1.59
CA ILE A 34 -5.68 -4.10 -0.95
C ILE A 34 -6.37 -2.85 -0.41
N GLU A 35 -7.64 -2.67 -0.74
CA GLU A 35 -8.49 -1.61 -0.21
C GLU A 35 -9.31 -2.13 0.97
N ILE A 36 -9.40 -1.31 2.01
CA ILE A 36 -10.13 -1.60 3.25
C ILE A 36 -11.06 -0.44 3.57
N THR A 37 -12.28 -0.78 3.93
CA THR A 37 -13.24 0.15 4.56
C THR A 37 -13.31 -0.17 6.05
N THR A 38 -13.08 0.82 6.91
CA THR A 38 -13.18 0.64 8.37
C THR A 38 -14.64 0.47 8.81
N ASP A 39 -14.84 0.01 10.04
CA ASP A 39 -16.12 0.23 10.72
C ASP A 39 -16.29 1.72 11.05
N ASN A 40 -17.52 2.12 11.36
CA ASN A 40 -17.78 3.45 11.84
C ASN A 40 -17.24 3.63 13.27
N VAL A 41 -16.31 4.55 13.45
CA VAL A 41 -15.66 4.81 14.76
C VAL A 41 -16.64 5.30 15.83
N ASN A 42 -17.81 5.80 15.42
CA ASN A 42 -18.86 6.20 16.37
C ASN A 42 -19.59 5.01 17.00
N ASP A 43 -19.47 3.82 16.39
CA ASP A 43 -20.05 2.58 16.90
C ASP A 43 -19.08 1.79 17.78
N GLY A 44 -17.77 2.12 17.74
CA GLY A 44 -16.73 1.50 18.53
C GLY A 44 -15.33 1.62 17.92
N ASP A 45 -14.33 1.17 18.68
CA ASP A 45 -12.95 1.15 18.24
C ASP A 45 -12.73 0.15 17.11
N TYR A 46 -11.95 0.54 16.12
CA TYR A 46 -11.52 -0.33 15.02
C TYR A 46 -10.04 -0.67 15.17
N TYR A 47 -9.69 -1.93 14.91
CA TYR A 47 -8.32 -2.43 14.97
C TYR A 47 -8.01 -3.29 13.76
N PHE A 48 -6.84 -3.12 13.15
CA PHE A 48 -6.44 -3.83 11.96
C PHE A 48 -5.01 -4.38 12.06
N ASN A 49 -4.82 -5.61 11.60
CA ASN A 49 -3.52 -6.26 11.47
C ASN A 49 -3.18 -6.42 9.97
N PHE A 50 -2.15 -5.72 9.50
CA PHE A 50 -1.76 -5.75 8.09
C PHE A 50 -1.18 -7.10 7.66
N ALA A 51 -0.48 -7.80 8.57
CA ALA A 51 0.12 -9.10 8.26
C ALA A 51 -0.93 -10.21 8.09
N GLU A 52 -2.06 -10.07 8.78
CA GLU A 52 -3.22 -10.98 8.67
C GLU A 52 -4.23 -10.50 7.60
N GLY A 53 -4.17 -9.23 7.20
CA GLY A 53 -5.16 -8.62 6.32
C GLY A 53 -6.56 -8.55 6.93
N ALA A 54 -6.68 -8.48 8.25
CA ALA A 54 -7.93 -8.64 8.98
C ALA A 54 -8.02 -7.75 10.23
N LYS A 55 -9.25 -7.58 10.72
CA LYS A 55 -9.51 -6.98 12.03
C LYS A 55 -8.98 -7.88 13.13
N ASN A 56 -8.17 -7.30 14.03
CA ASN A 56 -7.65 -8.01 15.18
C ASN A 56 -7.37 -7.04 16.32
N SER A 57 -8.10 -7.14 17.42
CA SER A 57 -7.94 -6.27 18.60
C SER A 57 -6.82 -6.71 19.55
N THR A 58 -6.24 -7.88 19.34
CA THR A 58 -5.19 -8.44 20.20
C THR A 58 -3.79 -8.15 19.64
N THR A 59 -3.61 -8.38 18.33
CA THR A 59 -2.34 -8.20 17.62
C THR A 59 -2.50 -7.18 16.49
N TRP A 60 -2.95 -5.96 16.83
CA TRP A 60 -3.19 -4.92 15.85
C TRP A 60 -1.92 -4.14 15.51
N HIS A 61 -1.86 -3.61 14.29
CA HIS A 61 -0.86 -2.66 13.84
C HIS A 61 -1.41 -1.23 13.77
N LEU A 62 -2.68 -1.09 13.37
CA LEU A 62 -3.40 0.18 13.26
C LEU A 62 -4.65 0.14 14.13
N SER A 63 -4.89 1.21 14.89
CA SER A 63 -6.17 1.44 15.57
C SER A 63 -6.78 2.75 15.13
N TYR A 64 -8.12 2.79 15.08
CA TYR A 64 -8.92 3.94 14.75
C TYR A 64 -9.98 4.12 15.83
N LYS A 65 -9.98 5.29 16.50
CA LYS A 65 -10.77 5.55 17.70
C LYS A 65 -11.22 7.00 17.76
N ASN A 66 -12.28 7.26 18.49
CA ASN A 66 -12.64 8.59 18.93
C ASN A 66 -11.83 8.95 20.18
N LEU A 67 -11.02 10.02 20.09
CA LEU A 67 -10.29 10.59 21.23
C LEU A 67 -11.05 11.77 21.82
N ASP A 68 -11.07 11.90 23.15
CA ASP A 68 -11.58 13.08 23.82
C ASP A 68 -10.64 14.27 23.55
N ALA A 69 -11.13 15.22 22.76
CA ALA A 69 -10.45 16.47 22.43
C ALA A 69 -10.71 17.57 23.48
N GLY A 70 -11.42 17.27 24.56
CA GLY A 70 -11.80 18.16 25.63
C GLY A 70 -13.17 18.81 25.44
N GLY A 71 -13.78 19.22 26.54
CA GLY A 71 -15.09 19.86 26.52
C GLY A 71 -16.26 18.99 26.04
N GLY A 72 -16.10 17.68 26.03
CA GLY A 72 -17.09 16.75 25.53
C GLY A 72 -17.06 16.57 24.00
N ASN A 73 -16.03 17.07 23.32
CA ASN A 73 -15.82 16.88 21.90
C ASN A 73 -14.94 15.65 21.67
N TYR A 74 -15.29 14.84 20.68
CA TYR A 74 -14.53 13.67 20.26
C TYR A 74 -14.01 13.86 18.85
N MET A 75 -12.75 13.47 18.62
CA MET A 75 -12.09 13.53 17.31
C MET A 75 -11.65 12.14 16.89
N PRO A 76 -12.04 11.71 15.67
CA PRO A 76 -11.55 10.45 15.12
C PRO A 76 -10.05 10.52 14.93
N SER A 77 -9.34 9.49 15.33
CA SER A 77 -7.88 9.50 15.39
C SER A 77 -7.28 8.12 15.14
N PHE A 78 -6.17 8.10 14.41
CA PHE A 78 -5.40 6.89 14.13
C PHE A 78 -4.19 6.78 15.04
N GLN A 79 -3.84 5.55 15.39
CA GLN A 79 -2.61 5.22 16.11
C GLN A 79 -2.03 3.93 15.56
N ILE A 80 -0.71 3.78 15.55
CA ILE A 80 -0.05 2.51 15.32
C ILE A 80 0.50 1.93 16.62
N ALA A 81 0.57 0.60 16.67
CA ALA A 81 1.02 -0.14 17.85
C ALA A 81 2.48 0.17 18.18
N ASN A 82 2.88 0.00 19.45
CA ASN A 82 4.27 0.21 19.88
C ASN A 82 5.27 -0.78 19.25
N THR A 83 4.79 -1.89 18.71
CA THR A 83 5.58 -2.88 17.95
C THR A 83 5.83 -2.47 16.50
N VAL A 84 5.34 -1.31 16.09
CA VAL A 84 5.39 -0.84 14.71
C VAL A 84 6.20 0.46 14.64
N MET A 85 7.14 0.51 13.72
CA MET A 85 7.92 1.71 13.41
C MET A 85 7.35 2.40 12.18
N LEU A 86 7.48 3.72 12.12
CA LEU A 86 6.90 4.58 11.09
C LEU A 86 7.99 5.22 10.22
N ASN A 87 7.75 5.24 8.91
CA ASN A 87 8.37 6.14 7.96
C ASN A 87 7.25 6.86 7.19
N VAL A 88 7.51 8.08 6.71
CA VAL A 88 6.53 8.91 6.02
C VAL A 88 7.07 9.31 4.65
N ASN A 89 6.23 9.20 3.62
CA ASN A 89 6.55 9.63 2.26
C ASN A 89 5.48 10.63 1.78
N GLU A 90 5.87 11.90 1.67
CA GLU A 90 5.01 13.02 1.27
C GLU A 90 5.17 13.40 -0.22
N SER A 91 6.08 12.75 -0.94
CA SER A 91 6.48 13.20 -2.28
C SER A 91 6.10 12.24 -3.40
N SER A 92 5.93 10.96 -3.11
CA SER A 92 5.63 9.94 -4.12
C SER A 92 4.13 9.66 -4.17
N LYS A 93 3.63 9.22 -5.32
CA LYS A 93 2.31 8.59 -5.38
C LYS A 93 2.37 7.22 -4.70
N PHE A 94 1.26 6.80 -4.13
CA PHE A 94 1.17 5.51 -3.43
C PHE A 94 1.60 4.33 -4.32
N GLU A 95 1.20 4.35 -5.59
CA GLU A 95 1.51 3.30 -6.57
C GLU A 95 3.01 3.21 -6.87
N ASP A 96 3.70 4.36 -6.85
CA ASP A 96 5.12 4.46 -7.20
C ASP A 96 6.06 4.03 -6.06
N ILE A 97 5.53 3.80 -4.85
CA ILE A 97 6.31 3.30 -3.71
C ILE A 97 6.45 1.79 -3.84
N THR A 98 7.56 1.32 -4.35
CA THR A 98 7.84 -0.11 -4.60
C THR A 98 8.97 -0.66 -3.75
N GLU A 99 9.80 0.21 -3.18
CA GLU A 99 10.98 -0.17 -2.41
C GLU A 99 10.77 0.03 -0.91
N ILE A 100 11.42 -0.82 -0.12
CA ILE A 100 11.50 -0.66 1.34
C ILE A 100 12.46 0.49 1.66
N PRO A 101 12.03 1.52 2.40
CA PRO A 101 12.93 2.58 2.86
C PRO A 101 14.09 2.03 3.69
N ASN A 102 15.19 2.79 3.76
CA ASN A 102 16.32 2.42 4.61
C ASN A 102 15.84 2.21 6.07
N THR A 103 16.28 1.14 6.71
CA THR A 103 15.89 0.78 8.08
C THR A 103 16.14 1.89 9.10
N SER A 104 17.18 2.72 8.90
CA SER A 104 17.49 3.86 9.77
C SER A 104 16.49 5.03 9.66
N SER A 105 15.62 5.04 8.65
CA SER A 105 14.59 6.06 8.45
C SER A 105 13.29 5.75 9.20
N PHE A 106 13.14 4.56 9.75
CA PHE A 106 11.98 4.20 10.56
C PHE A 106 12.15 4.70 12.00
N VAL A 107 11.12 5.36 12.51
CA VAL A 107 11.10 5.93 13.87
C VAL A 107 9.86 5.46 14.64
N PRO A 108 9.85 5.49 15.98
CA PRO A 108 8.63 5.27 16.75
C PRO A 108 7.56 6.30 16.39
N SER A 109 6.32 5.85 16.27
CA SER A 109 5.21 6.74 15.90
C SER A 109 4.94 7.84 16.94
N ASN A 110 4.97 7.49 18.24
CA ASN A 110 4.77 8.42 19.35
C ASN A 110 3.55 9.37 19.17
N GLY A 111 2.44 8.83 18.63
CA GLY A 111 1.22 9.60 18.41
C GLY A 111 1.21 10.48 17.15
N LYS A 112 2.22 10.40 16.28
CA LYS A 112 2.35 11.27 15.09
C LYS A 112 1.17 11.16 14.11
N LEU A 113 0.50 10.01 14.03
CA LEU A 113 -0.65 9.78 13.15
C LEU A 113 -1.97 10.26 13.74
N GLY A 114 -1.99 10.51 15.05
CA GLY A 114 -3.20 10.88 15.77
C GLY A 114 -3.58 12.34 15.59
N TYR A 115 -4.75 12.69 16.11
CA TYR A 115 -5.25 14.06 16.15
C TYR A 115 -4.20 15.03 16.74
N MET A 116 -3.91 16.10 16.02
CA MET A 116 -2.84 17.08 16.30
C MET A 116 -1.41 16.48 16.26
N GLY A 117 -1.22 15.29 15.73
CA GLY A 117 0.09 14.70 15.51
C GLY A 117 0.85 15.35 14.34
N GLU A 118 2.17 15.15 14.30
CA GLU A 118 3.04 15.72 13.26
C GLU A 118 2.65 15.28 11.83
N HIS A 119 2.14 14.07 11.70
CA HIS A 119 1.71 13.46 10.43
C HIS A 119 0.31 12.87 10.61
N GLU A 120 -0.62 13.70 11.10
CA GLU A 120 -1.98 13.24 11.36
C GLU A 120 -2.67 12.72 10.09
N VAL A 121 -3.39 11.60 10.23
CA VAL A 121 -4.14 10.98 9.12
C VAL A 121 -5.40 11.79 8.79
N LEU A 122 -6.07 12.30 9.81
CA LEU A 122 -7.31 13.06 9.69
C LEU A 122 -7.09 14.47 10.18
N THR A 123 -7.29 15.44 9.29
CA THR A 123 -7.19 16.87 9.58
C THR A 123 -8.56 17.50 9.77
N TYR A 124 -8.72 18.36 10.75
CA TYR A 124 -9.97 19.09 11.00
C TYR A 124 -9.84 20.55 10.59
N ASP A 125 -10.61 20.95 9.58
CA ASP A 125 -10.71 22.35 9.20
C ASP A 125 -11.73 23.07 10.08
N MET A 126 -11.25 23.98 10.94
CA MET A 126 -12.09 24.77 11.86
C MET A 126 -12.95 25.82 11.18
N GLN A 127 -12.67 26.20 9.92
CA GLN A 127 -13.43 27.23 9.22
C GLN A 127 -14.71 26.68 8.60
N ILE A 128 -14.63 25.46 8.07
CA ILE A 128 -15.75 24.78 7.41
C ILE A 128 -16.29 23.60 8.19
N HIS A 129 -15.70 23.31 9.37
CA HIS A 129 -16.06 22.20 10.25
C HIS A 129 -16.09 20.84 9.55
N GLN A 130 -15.04 20.55 8.74
CA GLN A 130 -14.91 19.30 8.02
C GLN A 130 -13.65 18.55 8.42
N ILE A 131 -13.75 17.22 8.39
CA ILE A 131 -12.62 16.32 8.52
C ILE A 131 -12.27 15.82 7.11
N SER A 132 -10.99 15.84 6.78
CA SER A 132 -10.44 15.29 5.55
C SER A 132 -9.28 14.35 5.85
N VAL A 133 -8.98 13.45 4.93
CA VAL A 133 -7.77 12.63 4.99
C VAL A 133 -6.56 13.45 4.52
N SER A 134 -5.41 13.12 5.07
CA SER A 134 -4.12 13.65 4.65
C SER A 134 -3.65 12.95 3.38
N ASP A 135 -2.93 13.65 2.50
CA ASP A 135 -2.35 13.12 1.25
C ASP A 135 -0.97 12.44 1.47
N ILE A 136 -0.70 12.02 2.69
CA ILE A 136 0.56 11.41 3.11
C ILE A 136 0.50 9.89 2.88
N ASN A 137 1.61 9.31 2.40
CA ASN A 137 1.81 7.87 2.43
C ASN A 137 2.58 7.47 3.68
N TYR A 138 2.07 6.51 4.41
CA TYR A 138 2.68 5.96 5.61
C TYR A 138 3.31 4.63 5.29
N ILE A 139 4.55 4.42 5.72
CA ILE A 139 5.24 3.14 5.58
C ILE A 139 5.53 2.63 6.97
N ILE A 140 5.07 1.45 7.30
CA ILE A 140 5.24 0.85 8.61
C ILE A 140 6.11 -0.40 8.53
N TYR A 141 6.95 -0.58 9.55
CA TYR A 141 7.72 -1.78 9.77
C TYR A 141 7.24 -2.46 11.05
N ASP A 142 6.70 -3.67 10.90
CA ASP A 142 6.35 -4.51 12.05
C ASP A 142 7.59 -5.19 12.61
N THR A 143 7.97 -4.86 13.83
CA THR A 143 9.17 -5.41 14.49
C THR A 143 9.02 -6.87 14.92
N VAL A 144 7.81 -7.42 14.86
CA VAL A 144 7.50 -8.81 15.25
C VAL A 144 7.59 -9.74 14.05
N SER A 145 6.89 -9.42 12.96
CA SER A 145 6.88 -10.24 11.73
C SER A 145 8.00 -9.87 10.76
N HIS A 146 8.68 -8.73 10.98
CA HIS A 146 9.69 -8.14 10.10
C HIS A 146 9.16 -7.78 8.70
N LYS A 147 7.85 -7.55 8.59
CA LYS A 147 7.19 -7.13 7.37
C LYS A 147 7.07 -5.62 7.27
N VAL A 148 7.08 -5.12 6.04
CA VAL A 148 6.90 -3.70 5.73
C VAL A 148 5.65 -3.52 4.92
N PHE A 149 4.82 -2.53 5.31
CA PHE A 149 3.60 -2.21 4.59
C PHE A 149 3.58 -0.72 4.25
N LYS A 150 3.13 -0.38 3.04
CA LYS A 150 2.74 0.98 2.67
C LYS A 150 1.25 1.15 2.85
N ILE A 151 0.82 2.34 3.29
CA ILE A 151 -0.58 2.67 3.60
C ILE A 151 -0.88 4.06 3.03
N HIS A 152 -2.05 4.23 2.42
CA HIS A 152 -2.60 5.51 2.01
C HIS A 152 -4.07 5.58 2.41
N PHE A 153 -4.49 6.71 2.98
CA PHE A 153 -5.88 6.94 3.35
C PHE A 153 -6.55 7.75 2.26
N ASP A 154 -7.62 7.21 1.67
CA ASP A 154 -8.24 7.78 0.46
C ASP A 154 -9.45 8.67 0.78
N GLU A 155 -10.26 8.29 1.77
CA GLU A 155 -11.52 8.98 2.06
C GLU A 155 -11.91 8.87 3.54
N TYR A 156 -12.53 9.94 4.06
CA TYR A 156 -13.25 9.95 5.32
C TYR A 156 -14.71 10.36 5.09
N SER A 157 -15.65 9.59 5.59
CA SER A 157 -17.07 9.90 5.54
C SER A 157 -17.79 9.47 6.82
N SER A 158 -18.23 10.45 7.62
CA SER A 158 -19.12 10.23 8.77
C SER A 158 -18.64 9.14 9.75
N GLY A 159 -17.34 9.08 10.01
CA GLY A 159 -16.75 8.12 10.95
C GLY A 159 -16.23 6.83 10.31
N VAL A 160 -16.38 6.69 8.99
CA VAL A 160 -15.83 5.59 8.20
C VAL A 160 -14.64 6.11 7.39
N VAL A 161 -13.57 5.33 7.29
CA VAL A 161 -12.39 5.64 6.48
C VAL A 161 -12.14 4.54 5.48
N ILE A 162 -11.77 4.93 4.25
CA ILE A 162 -11.27 4.03 3.22
C ILE A 162 -9.76 4.24 3.14
N PHE A 163 -9.00 3.15 3.18
CA PHE A 163 -7.56 3.17 2.99
C PHE A 163 -7.08 1.99 2.13
N ARG A 164 -5.96 2.18 1.45
CA ARG A 164 -5.27 1.14 0.70
C ARG A 164 -3.96 0.80 1.38
N TYR A 165 -3.57 -0.46 1.28
CA TYR A 165 -2.26 -0.89 1.74
C TYR A 165 -1.68 -1.98 0.83
N ALA A 166 -0.37 -2.17 0.93
CA ALA A 166 0.32 -3.30 0.30
C ALA A 166 1.57 -3.67 1.12
N GLU A 167 1.94 -4.95 1.10
CA GLU A 167 3.22 -5.41 1.62
C GLU A 167 4.34 -5.03 0.62
N LEU A 168 5.42 -4.44 1.12
CA LEU A 168 6.65 -4.20 0.39
C LEU A 168 7.62 -5.36 0.67
N THR A 169 8.10 -6.01 -0.38
CA THR A 169 9.07 -7.11 -0.28
C THR A 169 10.42 -6.66 -0.81
N SER A 170 11.50 -7.07 -0.15
CA SER A 170 12.86 -6.93 -0.71
C SER A 170 13.03 -7.92 -1.87
N GLU A 171 13.54 -7.45 -2.98
CA GLU A 171 14.02 -8.33 -4.06
C GLU A 171 15.24 -9.15 -3.61
#